data_2404c2f1e130273d4853eac5425549dd
#
_entry.id   2404c2f1e130273d4853eac5425549dd
#
_cell.length_a   1.000
_cell.length_b   1.000
_cell.length_c   1.000
_cell.angle_alpha   90.00
_cell.angle_beta   90.00
_cell.angle_gamma   90.00
#
_symmetry.space_group_name_H-M   'P 1'
#
loop_
_entity.id
_entity.type
_entity.pdbx_description
1 polymer ?
#
loop_
_entity_poly.entity_id
_entity_poly.type
_entity_poly.pdbx_seq_one_letter_code
_entity_poly.pdbx_strand_id
1 'polypeptide(L)'
;MCYPWETNSWVTLFGAIMSDIINLFTSHKSERSFTDKPVDDAILDRIISTAYRAPTSVNSQQVSLVVTRDAAQRQAISEIAGGQPWIAKAPVFITVVLDMHKSRVAMAAVGKEQVAQDSIESIVSGATDVGIALGSIMAAARAEGLGIVPIGGIRRDPDAMIELLNLPEYTFPVAGVVIGYVDQPAFQKPRLPLQTFRHEESYHTEGLEQQIAAYNAEMVQHWQATGRADGESWSDSVSGYYQHIYFPKVLPALHKQGFGSDK
;
A
#
# COMPACT_ATOMS: atom_id res chain seq x y z
N MET A 1 -13.03 -22.48 52.35
CA MET A 1 -13.80 -22.08 51.15
C MET A 1 -12.81 -21.71 50.08
N CYS A 2 -12.57 -22.62 49.13
CA CYS A 2 -11.71 -22.38 47.98
C CYS A 2 -12.59 -21.85 46.85
N TYR A 3 -12.29 -20.66 46.35
CA TYR A 3 -12.91 -20.15 45.13
C TYR A 3 -12.27 -20.83 43.93
N PRO A 4 -13.05 -21.41 43.00
CA PRO A 4 -12.52 -21.93 41.76
C PRO A 4 -12.21 -20.76 40.82
N TRP A 5 -10.94 -20.59 40.45
CA TRP A 5 -10.50 -19.68 39.40
C TRP A 5 -10.91 -20.28 38.04
N GLU A 6 -11.91 -19.67 37.41
CA GLU A 6 -12.24 -19.92 36.00
C GLU A 6 -11.18 -19.28 35.11
N THR A 7 -10.08 -19.97 34.88
CA THR A 7 -8.91 -19.49 34.14
C THR A 7 -8.97 -19.75 32.64
N ASN A 8 -10.05 -20.28 32.08
CA ASN A 8 -10.05 -20.75 30.69
C ASN A 8 -10.75 -19.86 29.64
N SER A 9 -11.57 -18.89 30.05
CA SER A 9 -12.33 -18.10 29.05
C SER A 9 -11.46 -16.99 28.38
N TRP A 10 -10.59 -16.34 29.15
CA TRP A 10 -9.75 -15.26 28.61
C TRP A 10 -8.63 -15.76 27.71
N VAL A 11 -7.98 -16.87 28.06
CA VAL A 11 -6.92 -17.48 27.23
C VAL A 11 -7.47 -17.97 25.90
N THR A 12 -8.66 -18.54 25.90
CA THR A 12 -9.34 -18.98 24.68
C THR A 12 -9.77 -17.79 23.82
N LEU A 13 -10.29 -16.71 24.43
CA LEU A 13 -10.70 -15.51 23.72
C LEU A 13 -9.50 -14.78 23.11
N PHE A 14 -8.40 -14.59 23.88
CA PHE A 14 -7.17 -13.99 23.34
C PHE A 14 -6.55 -14.85 22.24
N GLY A 15 -6.53 -16.16 22.38
CA GLY A 15 -6.05 -17.07 21.34
C GLY A 15 -6.87 -17.00 20.05
N ALA A 16 -8.19 -16.90 20.13
CA ALA A 16 -9.06 -16.73 18.97
C ALA A 16 -8.84 -15.37 18.28
N ILE A 17 -8.77 -14.27 19.04
CA ILE A 17 -8.52 -12.94 18.49
C ILE A 17 -7.13 -12.85 17.81
N MET A 18 -6.09 -13.43 18.42
CA MET A 18 -4.75 -13.46 17.79
C MET A 18 -4.74 -14.31 16.52
N SER A 19 -5.43 -15.44 16.48
CA SER A 19 -5.60 -16.25 15.27
C SER A 19 -6.28 -15.45 14.16
N ASP A 20 -7.30 -14.67 14.48
CA ASP A 20 -8.04 -13.85 13.53
C ASP A 20 -7.18 -12.73 12.91
N ILE A 21 -6.34 -12.07 13.70
CA ILE A 21 -5.42 -11.02 13.20
C ILE A 21 -4.37 -11.62 12.27
N ILE A 22 -3.73 -12.73 12.63
CA ILE A 22 -2.75 -13.39 11.78
C ILE A 22 -3.40 -13.84 10.47
N ASN A 23 -4.58 -14.47 10.54
CA ASN A 23 -5.32 -14.88 9.37
C ASN A 23 -5.72 -13.71 8.48
N LEU A 24 -6.05 -12.56 9.06
CA LEU A 24 -6.33 -11.33 8.32
C LEU A 24 -5.14 -10.94 7.42
N PHE A 25 -3.91 -10.99 7.95
CA PHE A 25 -2.72 -10.66 7.16
C PHE A 25 -2.32 -11.77 6.18
N THR A 26 -2.31 -13.02 6.62
CA THR A 26 -1.83 -14.15 5.80
C THR A 26 -2.78 -14.52 4.67
N SER A 27 -4.08 -14.24 4.79
CA SER A 27 -5.07 -14.43 3.73
C SER A 27 -5.20 -13.24 2.76
N HIS A 28 -4.21 -12.32 2.74
CA HIS A 28 -4.23 -11.16 1.87
C HIS A 28 -4.34 -11.53 0.38
N LYS A 29 -5.23 -10.84 -0.32
CA LYS A 29 -5.37 -10.85 -1.76
C LYS A 29 -5.80 -9.46 -2.26
N SER A 30 -5.35 -9.11 -3.46
CA SER A 30 -5.70 -7.83 -4.09
C SER A 30 -7.02 -7.97 -4.80
N GLU A 31 -8.07 -7.39 -4.25
CA GLU A 31 -9.42 -7.41 -4.83
C GLU A 31 -9.54 -6.40 -5.99
N ARG A 32 -10.17 -6.80 -7.08
CA ARG A 32 -10.32 -5.98 -8.29
C ARG A 32 -11.73 -5.98 -8.86
N SER A 33 -12.68 -6.62 -8.15
CA SER A 33 -14.10 -6.59 -8.48
C SER A 33 -14.86 -6.05 -7.28
N PHE A 34 -15.47 -4.88 -7.44
CA PHE A 34 -16.16 -4.17 -6.37
C PHE A 34 -17.60 -3.89 -6.76
N THR A 35 -18.48 -3.87 -5.77
CA THR A 35 -19.82 -3.33 -5.91
C THR A 35 -19.78 -1.79 -5.87
N ASP A 36 -20.88 -1.15 -6.23
CA ASP A 36 -21.10 0.30 -6.12
C ASP A 36 -21.59 0.73 -4.74
N LYS A 37 -21.78 -0.25 -3.82
CA LYS A 37 -22.26 0.04 -2.46
C LYS A 37 -21.33 1.03 -1.77
N PRO A 38 -21.83 2.17 -1.28
CA PRO A 38 -21.02 3.17 -0.59
C PRO A 38 -20.44 2.60 0.73
N VAL A 39 -19.27 3.07 1.09
CA VAL A 39 -18.67 2.83 2.41
C VAL A 39 -19.09 3.94 3.35
N ASP A 40 -19.71 3.57 4.48
CA ASP A 40 -20.16 4.51 5.49
C ASP A 40 -19.00 5.33 6.07
N ASP A 41 -19.28 6.61 6.38
CA ASP A 41 -18.29 7.52 6.94
C ASP A 41 -17.68 6.99 8.23
N ALA A 42 -18.50 6.42 9.12
CA ALA A 42 -18.01 5.86 10.38
C ALA A 42 -17.05 4.66 10.18
N ILE A 43 -17.25 3.86 9.12
CA ILE A 43 -16.33 2.77 8.76
C ILE A 43 -15.03 3.38 8.24
N LEU A 44 -15.13 4.34 7.34
CA LEU A 44 -13.96 4.99 6.75
C LEU A 44 -13.13 5.73 7.80
N ASP A 45 -13.76 6.42 8.74
CA ASP A 45 -13.10 7.12 9.84
C ASP A 45 -12.33 6.15 10.75
N ARG A 46 -12.90 4.96 11.04
CA ARG A 46 -12.17 3.92 11.79
C ARG A 46 -10.93 3.43 11.02
N ILE A 47 -11.06 3.23 9.71
CA ILE A 47 -9.94 2.82 8.86
C ILE A 47 -8.85 3.90 8.85
N ILE A 48 -9.22 5.16 8.62
CA ILE A 48 -8.29 6.29 8.58
C ILE A 48 -7.61 6.48 9.94
N SER A 49 -8.32 6.28 11.05
CA SER A 49 -7.77 6.43 12.39
C SER A 49 -6.60 5.48 12.66
N THR A 50 -6.57 4.31 12.04
CA THR A 50 -5.43 3.37 12.17
C THR A 50 -4.17 3.91 11.49
N ALA A 51 -4.30 4.47 10.30
CA ALA A 51 -3.19 5.12 9.59
C ALA A 51 -2.71 6.38 10.32
N TYR A 52 -3.64 7.16 10.87
CA TYR A 52 -3.33 8.36 11.68
C TYR A 52 -2.49 8.01 12.92
N ARG A 53 -2.64 6.81 13.47
CA ARG A 53 -1.89 6.31 14.63
C ARG A 53 -0.63 5.53 14.26
N ALA A 54 -0.35 5.35 12.98
CA ALA A 54 0.87 4.69 12.52
C ALA A 54 2.12 5.49 12.97
N PRO A 55 3.22 4.81 13.34
CA PRO A 55 4.46 5.49 13.67
C PRO A 55 5.05 6.16 12.44
N THR A 56 5.79 7.25 12.66
CA THR A 56 6.59 7.92 11.65
C THR A 56 8.00 8.19 12.15
N SER A 57 8.96 8.26 11.24
CA SER A 57 10.33 8.62 11.56
C SER A 57 10.36 9.91 12.37
N VAL A 58 11.05 9.92 13.51
CA VAL A 58 11.19 11.05 14.48
C VAL A 58 9.87 11.74 14.86
N ASN A 59 8.74 11.03 14.74
CA ASN A 59 7.39 11.59 14.90
C ASN A 59 7.12 12.80 13.97
N SER A 60 7.71 12.81 12.80
CA SER A 60 7.57 13.90 11.81
C SER A 60 6.16 14.04 11.24
N GLN A 61 5.35 12.99 11.36
CA GLN A 61 3.98 12.91 10.83
C GLN A 61 3.90 13.29 9.34
N GLN A 62 4.92 12.89 8.58
CA GLN A 62 5.12 13.20 7.16
C GLN A 62 4.25 12.35 6.22
N VAL A 63 3.04 11.99 6.64
CA VAL A 63 2.05 11.28 5.85
C VAL A 63 0.73 12.04 5.85
N SER A 64 0.14 12.22 4.67
CA SER A 64 -1.22 12.74 4.50
C SER A 64 -2.04 11.81 3.63
N LEU A 65 -3.34 11.84 3.83
CA LEU A 65 -4.30 11.07 3.03
C LEU A 65 -5.21 12.02 2.26
N VAL A 66 -5.39 11.74 0.96
CA VAL A 66 -6.46 12.38 0.18
C VAL A 66 -7.49 11.32 -0.15
N VAL A 67 -8.70 11.48 0.39
CA VAL A 67 -9.83 10.56 0.19
C VAL A 67 -10.67 11.04 -0.98
N THR A 68 -10.79 10.21 -2.01
CA THR A 68 -11.56 10.51 -3.21
C THR A 68 -12.80 9.63 -3.29
N ARG A 69 -13.99 10.24 -3.19
CA ARG A 69 -15.31 9.62 -3.37
C ARG A 69 -16.02 10.10 -4.62
N ASP A 70 -15.61 11.23 -5.17
CA ASP A 70 -16.17 11.76 -6.41
C ASP A 70 -15.88 10.82 -7.58
N ALA A 71 -16.92 10.47 -8.33
CA ALA A 71 -16.82 9.49 -9.41
C ALA A 71 -15.95 9.98 -10.58
N ALA A 72 -16.03 11.28 -10.90
CA ALA A 72 -15.23 11.86 -11.99
C ALA A 72 -13.75 11.91 -11.61
N GLN A 73 -13.41 12.24 -10.37
CA GLN A 73 -12.03 12.19 -9.88
C GLN A 73 -11.51 10.76 -9.86
N ARG A 74 -12.29 9.75 -9.41
CA ARG A 74 -11.86 8.35 -9.46
C ARG A 74 -11.64 7.86 -10.88
N GLN A 75 -12.47 8.29 -11.82
CA GLN A 75 -12.28 7.99 -13.24
C GLN A 75 -10.96 8.59 -13.75
N ALA A 76 -10.68 9.85 -13.44
CA ALA A 76 -9.42 10.50 -13.81
C ALA A 76 -8.20 9.77 -13.19
N ILE A 77 -8.27 9.39 -11.91
CA ILE A 77 -7.21 8.58 -11.25
C ILE A 77 -7.04 7.23 -11.96
N SER A 78 -8.12 6.58 -12.37
CA SER A 78 -8.07 5.32 -13.12
C SER A 78 -7.30 5.47 -14.42
N GLU A 79 -7.54 6.54 -15.16
CA GLU A 79 -6.85 6.86 -16.43
C GLU A 79 -5.36 7.15 -16.19
N ILE A 80 -5.03 8.00 -15.23
CA ILE A 80 -3.64 8.28 -14.79
C ILE A 80 -2.91 6.98 -14.41
N ALA A 81 -3.60 6.08 -13.72
CA ALA A 81 -3.04 4.80 -13.27
C ALA A 81 -2.92 3.75 -14.39
N GLY A 82 -3.21 4.11 -15.64
CA GLY A 82 -3.11 3.24 -16.81
C GLY A 82 -4.38 2.46 -17.12
N GLY A 83 -5.55 3.03 -16.84
CA GLY A 83 -6.84 2.47 -17.21
C GLY A 83 -7.30 1.31 -16.32
N GLN A 84 -7.00 1.35 -15.03
CA GLN A 84 -7.39 0.32 -14.07
C GLN A 84 -8.87 0.49 -13.64
N PRO A 85 -9.82 -0.29 -14.19
CA PRO A 85 -11.25 0.00 -14.07
C PRO A 85 -11.80 -0.11 -12.64
N TRP A 86 -11.16 -0.93 -11.79
CA TRP A 86 -11.56 -1.07 -10.39
C TRP A 86 -11.37 0.20 -9.56
N ILE A 87 -10.50 1.14 -9.99
CA ILE A 87 -10.34 2.45 -9.34
C ILE A 87 -11.60 3.29 -9.54
N ALA A 88 -12.11 3.36 -10.76
CA ALA A 88 -13.32 4.12 -11.07
C ALA A 88 -14.58 3.49 -10.44
N LYS A 89 -14.66 2.14 -10.43
CA LYS A 89 -15.84 1.39 -10.01
C LYS A 89 -16.02 1.36 -8.49
N ALA A 90 -14.94 1.20 -7.72
CA ALA A 90 -15.03 1.14 -6.26
C ALA A 90 -15.47 2.46 -5.64
N PRO A 91 -16.18 2.46 -4.49
CA PRO A 91 -16.74 3.67 -3.88
C PRO A 91 -15.70 4.63 -3.30
N VAL A 92 -14.51 4.14 -2.93
CA VAL A 92 -13.47 4.94 -2.27
C VAL A 92 -12.09 4.65 -2.86
N PHE A 93 -11.36 5.74 -3.13
CA PHE A 93 -9.93 5.71 -3.39
C PHE A 93 -9.21 6.60 -2.38
N ILE A 94 -8.12 6.11 -1.78
CA ILE A 94 -7.28 6.92 -0.90
C ILE A 94 -5.89 7.03 -1.53
N THR A 95 -5.43 8.27 -1.74
CA THR A 95 -4.03 8.55 -2.07
C THR A 95 -3.26 8.75 -0.78
N VAL A 96 -2.19 8.00 -0.58
CA VAL A 96 -1.26 8.12 0.55
C VAL A 96 -0.06 8.95 0.09
N VAL A 97 0.11 10.09 0.70
CA VAL A 97 1.01 11.17 0.28
C VAL A 97 2.17 11.27 1.25
N LEU A 98 3.40 11.29 0.73
CA LEU A 98 4.55 11.82 1.46
C LEU A 98 4.38 13.32 1.60
N ASP A 99 4.42 13.85 2.82
CA ASP A 99 4.07 15.22 3.13
C ASP A 99 5.11 15.87 4.06
N MET A 100 6.08 16.55 3.47
CA MET A 100 7.05 17.39 4.17
C MET A 100 6.63 18.87 4.19
N HIS A 101 5.47 19.22 3.61
CA HIS A 101 4.92 20.57 3.66
C HIS A 101 4.58 20.96 5.11
N LYS A 102 4.02 20.03 5.89
CA LYS A 102 3.69 20.27 7.32
C LYS A 102 4.93 20.62 8.15
N SER A 103 6.01 19.87 7.99
CA SER A 103 7.26 20.12 8.70
C SER A 103 7.91 21.45 8.27
N ARG A 104 7.83 21.80 6.98
CA ARG A 104 8.28 23.10 6.49
C ARG A 104 7.53 24.25 7.16
N VAL A 105 6.20 24.16 7.25
CA VAL A 105 5.38 25.17 7.93
C VAL A 105 5.75 25.27 9.42
N ALA A 106 5.93 24.13 10.09
CA ALA A 106 6.32 24.08 11.49
C ALA A 106 7.71 24.71 11.74
N MET A 107 8.69 24.44 10.86
CA MET A 107 10.04 25.03 10.98
C MET A 107 10.03 26.52 10.73
N ALA A 108 9.28 27.01 9.73
CA ALA A 108 9.11 28.43 9.48
C ALA A 108 8.51 29.18 10.68
N ALA A 109 7.58 28.57 11.40
CA ALA A 109 6.98 29.15 12.61
C ALA A 109 7.98 29.40 13.76
N VAL A 110 9.12 28.69 13.77
CA VAL A 110 10.22 28.87 14.72
C VAL A 110 11.46 29.53 14.10
N GLY A 111 11.30 30.16 12.92
CA GLY A 111 12.35 30.92 12.25
C GLY A 111 13.49 30.06 11.70
N LYS A 112 13.21 28.80 11.33
CA LYS A 112 14.17 27.87 10.75
C LYS A 112 13.77 27.50 9.33
N GLU A 113 14.77 27.16 8.49
CA GLU A 113 14.59 26.66 7.14
C GLU A 113 14.71 25.13 7.11
N GLN A 114 13.81 24.47 6.37
CA GLN A 114 13.87 23.05 6.12
C GLN A 114 14.82 22.77 4.95
N VAL A 115 15.77 21.87 5.15
CA VAL A 115 16.71 21.38 4.12
C VAL A 115 16.68 19.86 3.96
N ALA A 116 15.91 19.16 4.82
CA ALA A 116 15.84 17.70 4.80
C ALA A 116 15.33 17.12 3.49
N GLN A 117 14.44 17.83 2.76
CA GLN A 117 13.91 17.42 1.46
C GLN A 117 14.99 17.29 0.36
N ASP A 118 16.16 17.90 0.54
CA ASP A 118 17.28 17.82 -0.43
C ASP A 118 18.01 16.47 -0.32
N SER A 119 17.79 15.70 0.76
CA SER A 119 18.37 14.39 0.96
C SER A 119 17.45 13.26 0.45
N ILE A 120 18.06 12.26 -0.21
CA ILE A 120 17.38 11.02 -0.57
C ILE A 120 16.78 10.29 0.65
N GLU A 121 17.38 10.48 1.84
CA GLU A 121 16.88 9.92 3.10
C GLU A 121 15.43 10.35 3.40
N SER A 122 15.06 11.59 3.09
CA SER A 122 13.70 12.07 3.29
C SER A 122 12.68 11.32 2.43
N ILE A 123 13.08 10.91 1.22
CA ILE A 123 12.25 10.10 0.33
C ILE A 123 12.18 8.67 0.85
N VAL A 124 13.30 8.10 1.29
CA VAL A 124 13.36 6.73 1.82
C VAL A 124 12.53 6.62 3.11
N SER A 125 12.77 7.50 4.10
CA SER A 125 12.01 7.48 5.35
C SER A 125 10.54 7.80 5.13
N GLY A 126 10.24 8.78 4.28
CA GLY A 126 8.87 9.17 3.96
C GLY A 126 8.09 8.08 3.21
N ALA A 127 8.71 7.40 2.25
CA ALA A 127 8.09 6.27 1.56
C ALA A 127 7.88 5.07 2.51
N THR A 128 8.79 4.86 3.48
CA THR A 128 8.62 3.86 4.54
C THR A 128 7.42 4.18 5.41
N ASP A 129 7.29 5.42 5.90
CA ASP A 129 6.15 5.86 6.71
C ASP A 129 4.81 5.74 5.95
N VAL A 130 4.81 6.10 4.66
CA VAL A 130 3.65 5.88 3.77
C VAL A 130 3.31 4.40 3.68
N GLY A 131 4.30 3.51 3.56
CA GLY A 131 4.10 2.06 3.53
C GLY A 131 3.48 1.52 4.82
N ILE A 132 3.90 2.02 5.99
CA ILE A 132 3.34 1.67 7.30
C ILE A 132 1.87 2.13 7.41
N ALA A 133 1.57 3.37 7.03
CA ALA A 133 0.21 3.91 7.02
C ALA A 133 -0.70 3.14 6.04
N LEU A 134 -0.21 2.83 4.83
CA LEU A 134 -0.92 2.03 3.84
C LEU A 134 -1.21 0.62 4.37
N GLY A 135 -0.24 -0.03 5.00
CA GLY A 135 -0.42 -1.33 5.64
C GLY A 135 -1.52 -1.31 6.71
N SER A 136 -1.55 -0.26 7.53
CA SER A 136 -2.59 -0.05 8.54
C SER A 136 -3.98 0.13 7.92
N ILE A 137 -4.11 0.95 6.86
CA ILE A 137 -5.37 1.11 6.10
C ILE A 137 -5.84 -0.23 5.56
N MET A 138 -4.93 -1.00 4.93
CA MET A 138 -5.26 -2.27 4.31
C MET A 138 -5.74 -3.30 5.34
N ALA A 139 -5.10 -3.37 6.50
CA ALA A 139 -5.50 -4.27 7.58
C ALA A 139 -6.87 -3.87 8.16
N ALA A 140 -7.05 -2.59 8.45
CA ALA A 140 -8.30 -2.07 9.02
C ALA A 140 -9.48 -2.24 8.06
N ALA A 141 -9.32 -1.92 6.77
CA ALA A 141 -10.38 -2.10 5.79
C ALA A 141 -10.83 -3.57 5.68
N ARG A 142 -9.88 -4.50 5.73
CA ARG A 142 -10.20 -5.93 5.72
C ARG A 142 -10.86 -6.38 7.03
N ALA A 143 -10.48 -5.83 8.16
CA ALA A 143 -11.15 -6.09 9.45
C ALA A 143 -12.60 -5.60 9.46
N GLU A 144 -12.90 -4.52 8.71
CA GLU A 144 -14.28 -4.03 8.47
C GLU A 144 -15.03 -4.82 7.37
N GLY A 145 -14.46 -5.92 6.87
CA GLY A 145 -15.09 -6.76 5.83
C GLY A 145 -15.02 -6.17 4.41
N LEU A 146 -14.15 -5.20 4.18
CA LEU A 146 -13.96 -4.59 2.86
C LEU A 146 -12.80 -5.25 2.09
N GLY A 147 -12.90 -5.22 0.77
CA GLY A 147 -11.81 -5.55 -0.14
C GLY A 147 -10.92 -4.35 -0.39
N ILE A 148 -9.65 -4.64 -0.68
CA ILE A 148 -8.64 -3.62 -0.98
C ILE A 148 -7.73 -4.06 -2.13
N VAL A 149 -7.19 -3.06 -2.84
CA VAL A 149 -6.02 -3.24 -3.71
C VAL A 149 -5.12 -2.00 -3.65
N PRO A 150 -3.83 -2.15 -3.30
CA PRO A 150 -2.87 -1.05 -3.36
C PRO A 150 -2.54 -0.72 -4.82
N ILE A 151 -2.42 0.57 -5.13
CA ILE A 151 -2.23 1.08 -6.48
C ILE A 151 -0.91 1.87 -6.58
N GLY A 152 0.09 1.28 -7.21
CA GLY A 152 1.31 1.98 -7.61
C GLY A 152 1.17 2.73 -8.93
N GLY A 153 0.17 2.38 -9.74
CA GLY A 153 -0.06 2.93 -11.07
C GLY A 153 -0.22 4.46 -11.12
N ILE A 154 -0.62 5.11 -10.03
CA ILE A 154 -0.70 6.57 -9.92
C ILE A 154 0.65 7.26 -10.20
N ARG A 155 1.77 6.55 -10.03
CA ARG A 155 3.11 7.07 -10.34
C ARG A 155 3.49 7.00 -11.83
N ARG A 156 2.60 6.53 -12.70
CA ARG A 156 2.80 6.62 -14.17
C ARG A 156 2.81 8.07 -14.63
N ASP A 157 1.97 8.91 -14.01
CA ASP A 157 1.92 10.34 -14.22
C ASP A 157 1.72 11.08 -12.88
N PRO A 158 2.80 11.26 -12.10
CA PRO A 158 2.71 11.92 -10.81
C PRO A 158 2.32 13.39 -10.92
N ASP A 159 2.75 14.08 -12.00
CA ASP A 159 2.37 15.48 -12.23
C ASP A 159 0.85 15.64 -12.38
N ALA A 160 0.21 14.74 -13.13
CA ALA A 160 -1.25 14.74 -13.27
C ALA A 160 -1.95 14.45 -11.94
N MET A 161 -1.42 13.57 -11.08
CA MET A 161 -1.96 13.32 -9.74
C MET A 161 -1.80 14.54 -8.82
N ILE A 162 -0.65 15.20 -8.88
CA ILE A 162 -0.37 16.42 -8.10
C ILE A 162 -1.36 17.52 -8.46
N GLU A 163 -1.57 17.74 -9.75
CA GLU A 163 -2.53 18.72 -10.26
C GLU A 163 -3.98 18.37 -9.87
N LEU A 164 -4.41 17.12 -10.13
CA LEU A 164 -5.77 16.65 -9.84
C LEU A 164 -6.14 16.79 -8.36
N LEU A 165 -5.19 16.55 -7.46
CA LEU A 165 -5.39 16.56 -6.02
C LEU A 165 -4.96 17.87 -5.35
N ASN A 166 -4.52 18.88 -6.12
CA ASN A 166 -3.99 20.16 -5.63
C ASN A 166 -2.92 19.96 -4.54
N LEU A 167 -1.98 19.06 -4.77
CA LEU A 167 -0.94 18.77 -3.79
C LEU A 167 0.08 19.93 -3.74
N PRO A 168 0.39 20.46 -2.55
CA PRO A 168 1.36 21.56 -2.43
C PRO A 168 2.80 21.08 -2.66
N GLU A 169 3.73 22.03 -2.81
CA GLU A 169 5.16 21.74 -2.79
C GLU A 169 5.56 20.90 -1.55
N TYR A 170 6.61 20.11 -1.67
CA TYR A 170 7.11 19.20 -0.64
C TYR A 170 6.12 18.09 -0.26
N THR A 171 5.25 17.73 -1.20
CA THR A 171 4.38 16.54 -1.11
C THR A 171 4.53 15.67 -2.35
N PHE A 172 4.29 14.36 -2.21
CA PHE A 172 4.37 13.43 -3.34
C PHE A 172 3.37 12.28 -3.18
N PRO A 173 2.58 11.93 -4.23
CA PRO A 173 1.63 10.82 -4.19
C PRO A 173 2.36 9.47 -4.33
N VAL A 174 2.69 8.84 -3.20
CA VAL A 174 3.52 7.62 -3.18
C VAL A 174 2.74 6.39 -3.58
N ALA A 175 1.55 6.21 -3.03
CA ALA A 175 0.72 5.05 -3.29
C ALA A 175 -0.77 5.41 -3.20
N GLY A 176 -1.61 4.62 -3.86
CA GLY A 176 -3.05 4.66 -3.67
C GLY A 176 -3.57 3.34 -3.10
N VAL A 177 -4.78 3.35 -2.60
CA VAL A 177 -5.54 2.14 -2.26
C VAL A 177 -7.01 2.31 -2.62
N VAL A 178 -7.53 1.30 -3.32
CA VAL A 178 -8.97 1.15 -3.57
C VAL A 178 -9.59 0.43 -2.39
N ILE A 179 -10.76 0.90 -1.94
CA ILE A 179 -11.51 0.30 -0.84
C ILE A 179 -12.99 0.18 -1.25
N GLY A 180 -13.59 -0.99 -1.02
CA GLY A 180 -14.99 -1.21 -1.32
C GLY A 180 -15.47 -2.61 -0.93
N TYR A 181 -16.77 -2.86 -1.08
CA TYR A 181 -17.33 -4.19 -0.91
C TYR A 181 -17.02 -5.04 -2.14
N VAL A 182 -16.53 -6.25 -1.90
CA VAL A 182 -16.13 -7.19 -2.97
C VAL A 182 -17.36 -7.75 -3.66
N ASP A 183 -17.35 -7.72 -4.99
CA ASP A 183 -18.36 -8.36 -5.83
C ASP A 183 -17.93 -9.82 -6.15
N GLN A 184 -16.75 -9.98 -6.74
CA GLN A 184 -16.16 -11.27 -7.03
C GLN A 184 -14.77 -11.36 -6.37
N PRO A 185 -14.58 -12.28 -5.40
CA PRO A 185 -13.33 -12.39 -4.68
C PRO A 185 -12.18 -12.87 -5.58
N ALA A 186 -11.03 -12.25 -5.42
CA ALA A 186 -9.81 -12.66 -6.09
C ALA A 186 -9.26 -13.96 -5.51
N PHE A 187 -8.45 -14.67 -6.30
CA PHE A 187 -7.65 -15.78 -5.80
C PHE A 187 -6.39 -15.28 -5.10
N GLN A 188 -6.02 -15.96 -4.01
CA GLN A 188 -4.76 -15.69 -3.33
C GLN A 188 -3.61 -16.28 -4.15
N LYS A 189 -2.66 -15.43 -4.55
CA LYS A 189 -1.47 -15.87 -5.29
C LYS A 189 -0.47 -16.54 -4.36
N PRO A 190 0.19 -17.61 -4.81
CA PRO A 190 1.35 -18.16 -4.10
C PRO A 190 2.44 -17.10 -3.92
N ARG A 191 3.40 -17.39 -3.08
CA ARG A 191 4.58 -16.55 -2.82
C ARG A 191 5.83 -17.39 -3.03
N LEU A 192 6.95 -16.72 -3.30
CA LEU A 192 8.27 -17.36 -3.22
C LEU A 192 8.42 -18.09 -1.87
N PRO A 193 9.18 -19.19 -1.81
CA PRO A 193 9.41 -19.91 -0.56
C PRO A 193 9.90 -19.00 0.56
N LEU A 194 9.48 -19.27 1.79
CA LEU A 194 9.79 -18.41 2.94
C LEU A 194 11.28 -18.17 3.13
N GLN A 195 12.13 -19.13 2.73
CA GLN A 195 13.59 -19.03 2.78
C GLN A 195 14.17 -17.91 1.91
N THR A 196 13.44 -17.46 0.88
CA THR A 196 13.86 -16.31 0.06
C THR A 196 13.50 -14.96 0.69
N PHE A 197 12.73 -14.98 1.77
CA PHE A 197 12.24 -13.79 2.46
C PHE A 197 12.84 -13.65 3.87
N ARG A 198 13.05 -14.77 4.56
CA ARG A 198 13.61 -14.82 5.91
C ARG A 198 15.03 -15.34 5.87
N HIS A 199 15.97 -14.51 6.28
CA HIS A 199 17.39 -14.85 6.47
C HIS A 199 17.74 -14.71 7.94
N GLU A 200 18.59 -15.60 8.46
CA GLU A 200 19.06 -15.54 9.84
C GLU A 200 20.44 -14.89 9.85
N GLU A 201 20.65 -13.93 10.73
CA GLU A 201 21.91 -13.20 10.98
C GLU A 201 22.47 -12.44 9.77
N SER A 202 22.42 -13.00 8.56
CA SER A 202 22.93 -12.39 7.33
C SER A 202 22.11 -12.81 6.11
N TYR A 203 22.24 -12.08 5.02
CA TYR A 203 21.56 -12.42 3.77
C TYR A 203 22.22 -13.60 3.08
N HIS A 204 21.43 -14.61 2.67
CA HIS A 204 21.90 -15.83 2.00
C HIS A 204 21.30 -15.93 0.61
N THR A 205 22.11 -16.38 -0.37
CA THR A 205 21.71 -16.53 -1.78
C THR A 205 21.69 -17.97 -2.27
N GLU A 206 22.12 -18.91 -1.43
CA GLU A 206 22.23 -20.33 -1.79
C GLU A 206 20.87 -20.92 -2.16
N GLY A 207 20.83 -21.58 -3.31
CA GLY A 207 19.60 -22.22 -3.81
C GLY A 207 18.52 -21.27 -4.34
N LEU A 208 18.79 -19.97 -4.44
CA LEU A 208 17.80 -18.99 -4.89
C LEU A 208 17.28 -19.28 -6.31
N GLU A 209 18.18 -19.66 -7.24
CA GLU A 209 17.78 -19.98 -8.63
C GLU A 209 16.82 -21.17 -8.69
N GLN A 210 17.07 -22.23 -7.92
CA GLN A 210 16.21 -23.42 -7.86
C GLN A 210 14.85 -23.09 -7.24
N GLN A 211 14.83 -22.24 -6.21
CA GLN A 211 13.60 -21.79 -5.56
C GLN A 211 12.76 -20.93 -6.51
N ILE A 212 13.40 -20.05 -7.28
CA ILE A 212 12.72 -19.25 -8.32
C ILE A 212 12.16 -20.13 -9.43
N ALA A 213 12.93 -21.13 -9.89
CA ALA A 213 12.45 -22.06 -10.92
C ALA A 213 11.22 -22.86 -10.46
N ALA A 214 11.24 -23.36 -9.21
CA ALA A 214 10.08 -24.05 -8.63
C ALA A 214 8.86 -23.11 -8.51
N TYR A 215 9.05 -21.89 -8.07
CA TYR A 215 7.98 -20.90 -7.97
C TYR A 215 7.41 -20.49 -9.32
N ASN A 216 8.24 -20.41 -10.38
CA ASN A 216 7.77 -20.17 -11.74
C ASN A 216 6.78 -21.27 -12.20
N ALA A 217 7.10 -22.53 -11.91
CA ALA A 217 6.20 -23.65 -12.21
C ALA A 217 4.91 -23.58 -11.39
N GLU A 218 5.00 -23.28 -10.10
CA GLU A 218 3.84 -23.09 -9.22
C GLU A 218 2.93 -21.97 -9.70
N MET A 219 3.49 -20.85 -10.17
CA MET A 219 2.71 -19.73 -10.70
C MET A 219 1.93 -20.10 -11.97
N VAL A 220 2.54 -20.85 -12.88
CA VAL A 220 1.84 -21.34 -14.09
C VAL A 220 0.70 -22.29 -13.71
N GLN A 221 0.93 -23.21 -12.76
CA GLN A 221 -0.11 -24.09 -12.24
C GLN A 221 -1.25 -23.32 -11.58
N HIS A 222 -0.92 -22.30 -10.78
CA HIS A 222 -1.92 -21.43 -10.18
C HIS A 222 -2.81 -20.74 -11.21
N TRP A 223 -2.21 -20.21 -12.29
CA TRP A 223 -2.97 -19.57 -13.36
C TRP A 223 -3.92 -20.57 -14.06
N GLN A 224 -3.45 -21.76 -14.34
CA GLN A 224 -4.29 -22.83 -14.93
C GLN A 224 -5.45 -23.19 -14.00
N ALA A 225 -5.18 -23.38 -12.70
CA ALA A 225 -6.19 -23.71 -11.70
C ALA A 225 -7.23 -22.60 -11.48
N THR A 226 -6.88 -21.34 -11.77
CA THR A 226 -7.76 -20.18 -11.63
C THR A 226 -8.37 -19.70 -12.94
N GLY A 227 -8.30 -20.52 -14.01
CA GLY A 227 -8.92 -20.24 -15.30
C GLY A 227 -8.16 -19.26 -16.20
N ARG A 228 -6.88 -18.98 -15.90
CA ARG A 228 -6.00 -18.12 -16.71
C ARG A 228 -4.93 -18.94 -17.41
N ALA A 229 -5.32 -19.64 -18.47
CA ALA A 229 -4.41 -20.51 -19.22
C ALA A 229 -3.22 -19.77 -19.88
N ASP A 230 -3.33 -18.46 -20.07
CA ASP A 230 -2.32 -17.56 -20.64
C ASP A 230 -1.40 -16.91 -19.57
N GLY A 231 -1.51 -17.34 -18.31
CA GLY A 231 -0.74 -16.77 -17.22
C GLY A 231 0.75 -17.12 -17.31
N GLU A 232 1.58 -16.08 -17.28
CA GLU A 232 3.03 -16.18 -17.38
C GLU A 232 3.68 -16.66 -16.06
N SER A 233 4.91 -17.16 -16.16
CA SER A 233 5.75 -17.40 -14.99
C SER A 233 6.05 -16.08 -14.25
N TRP A 234 6.46 -16.18 -13.00
CA TRP A 234 6.85 -14.98 -12.24
C TRP A 234 8.05 -14.25 -12.85
N SER A 235 9.06 -15.00 -13.29
CA SER A 235 10.26 -14.41 -13.92
C SER A 235 9.92 -13.67 -15.21
N ASP A 236 9.05 -14.22 -16.05
CA ASP A 236 8.61 -13.54 -17.28
C ASP A 236 7.85 -12.25 -16.95
N SER A 237 6.90 -12.34 -16.01
CA SER A 237 6.13 -11.17 -15.56
C SER A 237 7.01 -10.07 -14.98
N VAL A 238 7.99 -10.40 -14.12
CA VAL A 238 8.90 -9.42 -13.51
C VAL A 238 9.83 -8.81 -14.56
N SER A 239 10.35 -9.62 -15.49
CA SER A 239 11.21 -9.14 -16.56
C SER A 239 10.51 -8.12 -17.46
N GLY A 240 9.22 -8.30 -17.72
CA GLY A 240 8.41 -7.36 -18.49
C GLY A 240 8.38 -5.94 -17.88
N TYR A 241 8.50 -5.84 -16.57
CA TYR A 241 8.57 -4.54 -15.89
C TYR A 241 10.00 -4.04 -15.66
N TYR A 242 10.93 -4.91 -15.22
CA TYR A 242 12.22 -4.47 -14.71
C TYR A 242 13.33 -4.36 -15.76
N GLN A 243 13.11 -4.82 -16.99
CA GLN A 243 14.02 -4.55 -18.11
C GLN A 243 13.97 -3.11 -18.61
N HIS A 244 13.05 -2.27 -18.10
CA HIS A 244 12.88 -0.87 -18.45
C HIS A 244 12.94 0.00 -17.20
N ILE A 245 13.21 1.31 -17.35
CA ILE A 245 13.05 2.26 -16.25
C ILE A 245 11.56 2.34 -15.91
N TYR A 246 11.23 1.78 -14.75
CA TYR A 246 9.86 1.73 -14.27
C TYR A 246 9.42 3.10 -13.74
N PHE A 247 8.36 3.67 -14.31
CA PHE A 247 7.84 5.01 -13.98
C PHE A 247 8.88 6.14 -14.09
N PRO A 248 9.42 6.45 -15.30
CA PRO A 248 10.50 7.41 -15.49
C PRO A 248 10.14 8.86 -15.10
N LYS A 249 8.83 9.20 -14.99
CA LYS A 249 8.35 10.53 -14.57
C LYS A 249 8.48 10.79 -13.06
N VAL A 250 8.77 9.78 -12.24
CA VAL A 250 8.80 9.90 -10.76
C VAL A 250 9.89 10.86 -10.31
N LEU A 251 11.13 10.67 -10.77
CA LEU A 251 12.25 11.54 -10.38
C LEU A 251 12.07 13.00 -10.84
N PRO A 252 11.70 13.30 -12.10
CA PRO A 252 11.39 14.66 -12.50
C PRO A 252 10.28 15.34 -11.68
N ALA A 253 9.22 14.58 -11.35
CA ALA A 253 8.12 15.11 -10.54
C ALA A 253 8.52 15.38 -9.08
N LEU A 254 9.36 14.51 -8.48
CA LEU A 254 9.95 14.76 -7.17
C LEU A 254 10.77 16.06 -7.16
N HIS A 255 11.62 16.28 -8.17
CA HIS A 255 12.40 17.53 -8.28
C HIS A 255 11.49 18.77 -8.42
N LYS A 256 10.43 18.70 -9.23
CA LYS A 256 9.45 19.79 -9.35
C LYS A 256 8.76 20.09 -8.02
N GLN A 257 8.55 19.07 -7.18
CA GLN A 257 7.97 19.19 -5.85
C GLN A 257 8.99 19.61 -4.78
N GLY A 258 10.23 19.91 -5.18
CA GLY A 258 11.28 20.41 -4.30
C GLY A 258 12.04 19.32 -3.54
N PHE A 259 11.95 18.06 -3.94
CA PHE A 259 12.74 16.97 -3.36
C PHE A 259 14.03 16.74 -4.14
N GLY A 260 15.13 16.45 -3.42
CA GLY A 260 16.39 16.01 -4.05
C GLY A 260 17.01 17.03 -4.98
N SER A 261 16.87 18.32 -4.70
CA SER A 261 17.65 19.34 -5.40
C SER A 261 19.10 19.20 -4.97
N ASP A 262 19.92 18.61 -5.83
CA ASP A 262 21.38 18.59 -5.65
C ASP A 262 21.89 20.03 -5.50
N LYS A 263 22.13 20.43 -4.25
CA LYS A 263 22.90 21.64 -3.93
C LYS A 263 24.28 21.25 -3.48
#